data_bf7509402070581b43f81782dee78d11
#
_entry.id   bf7509402070581b43f81782dee78d11
#
_cell.length_a   1.000
_cell.length_b   1.000
_cell.length_c   1.000
_cell.angle_alpha   90.00
_cell.angle_beta   90.00
_cell.angle_gamma   90.00
#
_symmetry.space_group_name_H-M   'P 1'
#
loop_
_entity.id
_entity.type
_entity.pdbx_description
1 polymer ?
#
loop_
_entity_poly.entity_id
_entity_poly.type
_entity_poly.pdbx_seq_one_letter_code
_entity_poly.pdbx_strand_id
1 'polypeptide(L)'
;MTTTPDITPALVEALRDAARRNEAFDRLTAAMLRPLYWHIRRLVVVHEDAQDACQECFVKAYDGLEAFRGGADELRAWLYRIATRAALTLLRRRRRSLFASLDEVGRELAVRVADEAGPDADRALVRLHEAVLELPLKQRLVFNLRYFDDLPYAAIARILGQREQTLKVNYHYAVEKLKTKLASHE
;
A
#
# COMPACT_ATOMS: atom_id res chain seq x y z
N MET A 1 9.70 13.43 1.20
CA MET A 1 10.48 12.18 1.07
C MET A 1 10.15 11.31 2.27
N THR A 2 9.30 10.32 2.12
CA THR A 2 8.97 9.36 3.18
C THR A 2 10.16 8.42 3.32
N THR A 3 10.89 8.58 4.42
CA THR A 3 11.98 7.65 4.75
C THR A 3 11.39 6.25 4.87
N THR A 4 11.75 5.36 3.98
CA THR A 4 11.33 3.96 4.03
C THR A 4 11.77 3.39 5.38
N PRO A 5 10.86 2.86 6.21
CA PRO A 5 11.22 2.35 7.54
C PRO A 5 12.24 1.21 7.40
N ASP A 6 13.29 1.31 8.17
CA ASP A 6 14.43 0.40 8.07
C ASP A 6 14.13 -0.89 8.86
N ILE A 7 13.72 -1.94 8.13
CA ILE A 7 13.67 -3.30 8.68
C ILE A 7 15.09 -3.84 8.64
N THR A 8 15.76 -3.84 9.78
CA THR A 8 17.14 -4.29 9.89
C THR A 8 17.25 -5.82 10.02
N PRO A 9 18.38 -6.43 9.61
CA PRO A 9 18.63 -7.85 9.87
C PRO A 9 18.52 -8.22 11.36
N ALA A 10 18.96 -7.33 12.26
CA ALA A 10 18.86 -7.53 13.70
C ALA A 10 17.40 -7.61 14.19
N LEU A 11 16.48 -6.83 13.59
CA LEU A 11 15.06 -6.90 13.88
C LEU A 11 14.48 -8.25 13.43
N VAL A 12 14.88 -8.75 12.26
CA VAL A 12 14.45 -10.07 11.76
C VAL A 12 14.92 -11.20 12.67
N GLU A 13 16.15 -11.15 13.16
CA GLU A 13 16.66 -12.11 14.13
C GLU A 13 15.87 -12.07 15.46
N ALA A 14 15.58 -10.86 15.97
CA ALA A 14 14.80 -10.70 17.19
C ALA A 14 13.36 -11.24 17.05
N LEU A 15 12.74 -11.13 15.87
CA LEU A 15 11.42 -11.70 15.58
C LEU A 15 11.40 -13.24 15.59
N ARG A 16 12.53 -13.88 15.32
CA ARG A 16 12.68 -15.35 15.37
C ARG A 16 12.89 -15.89 16.79
N ASP A 17 13.42 -15.08 17.67
CA ASP A 17 13.65 -15.43 19.06
C ASP A 17 12.37 -15.32 19.88
N ALA A 18 11.89 -16.41 20.43
CA ALA A 18 10.64 -16.45 21.18
C ALA A 18 10.61 -15.48 22.37
N ALA A 19 11.77 -15.25 23.03
CA ALA A 19 11.85 -14.36 24.19
C ALA A 19 11.79 -12.87 23.81
N ARG A 20 12.22 -12.51 22.61
CA ARG A 20 12.29 -11.13 22.10
C ARG A 20 11.21 -10.79 21.07
N ARG A 21 10.43 -11.78 20.62
CA ARG A 21 9.47 -11.66 19.52
C ARG A 21 8.46 -10.55 19.74
N ASN A 22 7.87 -10.44 20.93
CA ASN A 22 6.83 -9.44 21.20
C ASN A 22 7.39 -8.03 21.08
N GLU A 23 8.51 -7.73 21.74
CA GLU A 23 9.17 -6.43 21.66
C GLU A 23 9.61 -6.10 20.21
N ALA A 24 10.18 -7.09 19.51
CA ALA A 24 10.57 -6.93 18.12
C ALA A 24 9.36 -6.69 17.21
N PHE A 25 8.23 -7.32 17.48
CA PHE A 25 7.00 -7.10 16.73
C PHE A 25 6.40 -5.72 16.97
N ASP A 26 6.45 -5.22 18.21
CA ASP A 26 6.03 -3.84 18.52
C ASP A 26 6.87 -2.84 17.73
N ARG A 27 8.18 -3.03 17.66
CA ARG A 27 9.09 -2.21 16.84
C ARG A 27 8.78 -2.31 15.35
N LEU A 28 8.51 -3.52 14.84
CA LEU A 28 8.11 -3.74 13.45
C LEU A 28 6.78 -3.02 13.14
N THR A 29 5.82 -3.14 14.06
CA THR A 29 4.51 -2.49 13.93
C THR A 29 4.66 -0.97 13.91
N ALA A 30 5.42 -0.39 14.83
CA ALA A 30 5.67 1.04 14.87
C ALA A 30 6.33 1.55 13.56
N ALA A 31 7.27 0.79 13.01
CA ALA A 31 7.93 1.13 11.76
C ALA A 31 7.01 1.01 10.53
N MET A 32 6.16 -0.02 10.47
CA MET A 32 5.39 -0.38 9.29
C MET A 32 3.94 0.09 9.30
N LEU A 33 3.41 0.56 10.44
CA LEU A 33 2.02 0.98 10.56
C LEU A 33 1.64 2.05 9.53
N ARG A 34 2.38 3.15 9.51
CA ARG A 34 2.09 4.27 8.59
C ARG A 34 2.25 3.89 7.12
N PRO A 35 3.35 3.25 6.68
CA PRO A 35 3.48 2.78 5.29
C PRO A 35 2.37 1.84 4.85
N LEU A 36 2.04 0.82 5.64
CA LEU A 36 1.00 -0.16 5.28
C LEU A 36 -0.40 0.45 5.30
N TYR A 37 -0.69 1.31 6.29
CA TYR A 37 -1.95 2.05 6.33
C TYR A 37 -2.14 2.86 5.04
N TRP A 38 -1.16 3.66 4.61
CA TRP A 38 -1.26 4.46 3.39
C TRP A 38 -1.32 3.62 2.12
N HIS A 39 -0.60 2.50 2.08
CA HIS A 39 -0.73 1.54 0.99
C HIS A 39 -2.17 1.03 0.85
N ILE A 40 -2.78 0.58 1.97
CA ILE A 40 -4.17 0.12 2.00
C ILE A 40 -5.12 1.27 1.65
N ARG A 41 -4.92 2.45 2.23
CA ARG A 41 -5.76 3.64 2.08
C ARG A 41 -5.88 4.09 0.61
N ARG A 42 -4.79 4.01 -0.15
CA ARG A 42 -4.78 4.27 -1.61
C ARG A 42 -5.54 3.23 -2.42
N LEU A 43 -5.89 2.10 -1.85
CA LEU A 43 -6.68 1.05 -2.50
C LEU A 43 -8.14 1.09 -2.09
N VAL A 44 -8.42 1.23 -0.77
CA VAL A 44 -9.77 1.12 -0.20
C VAL A 44 -10.27 2.48 0.27
N VAL A 45 -10.15 3.50 -0.18
CA VAL A 45 -10.63 4.86 0.01
C VAL A 45 -11.33 5.21 1.34
N VAL A 46 -12.08 4.31 1.96
CA VAL A 46 -12.75 4.55 3.25
C VAL A 46 -11.77 4.39 4.40
N HIS A 47 -11.74 5.38 5.29
CA HIS A 47 -10.79 5.44 6.40
C HIS A 47 -10.93 4.25 7.35
N GLU A 48 -12.14 3.97 7.79
CA GLU A 48 -12.47 2.88 8.71
C GLU A 48 -12.04 1.52 8.14
N ASP A 49 -12.34 1.29 6.85
CA ASP A 49 -11.92 0.07 6.15
C ASP A 49 -10.39 -0.06 6.08
N ALA A 50 -9.68 1.05 5.90
CA ALA A 50 -8.22 1.03 5.86
C ALA A 50 -7.62 0.74 7.23
N GLN A 51 -8.23 1.26 8.30
CA GLN A 51 -7.83 0.95 9.69
C GLN A 51 -8.05 -0.53 9.99
N ASP A 52 -9.25 -1.05 9.72
CA ASP A 52 -9.59 -2.46 9.96
C ASP A 52 -8.67 -3.41 9.18
N ALA A 53 -8.44 -3.12 7.90
CA ALA A 53 -7.54 -3.92 7.07
C ALA A 53 -6.08 -3.86 7.54
N CYS A 54 -5.65 -2.70 8.05
CA CYS A 54 -4.30 -2.53 8.58
C CYS A 54 -4.14 -3.33 9.89
N GLN A 55 -5.12 -3.28 10.78
CA GLN A 55 -5.13 -4.07 12.00
C GLN A 55 -5.14 -5.57 11.70
N GLU A 56 -6.02 -6.03 10.79
CA GLU A 56 -6.06 -7.42 10.33
C GLU A 56 -4.72 -7.87 9.71
N CYS A 57 -4.02 -6.96 9.01
CA CYS A 57 -2.70 -7.22 8.45
C CYS A 57 -1.69 -7.56 9.54
N PHE A 58 -1.62 -6.79 10.63
CA PHE A 58 -0.67 -7.04 11.71
C PHE A 58 -1.03 -8.30 12.52
N VAL A 59 -2.30 -8.59 12.75
CA VAL A 59 -2.73 -9.85 13.38
C VAL A 59 -2.25 -11.04 12.53
N LYS A 60 -2.52 -11.04 11.23
CA LYS A 60 -2.07 -12.12 10.32
C LYS A 60 -0.55 -12.20 10.21
N ALA A 61 0.13 -11.06 10.29
CA ALA A 61 1.59 -11.04 10.30
C ALA A 61 2.13 -11.68 11.57
N TYR A 62 1.60 -11.35 12.73
CA TYR A 62 2.01 -11.96 14.00
C TYR A 62 1.81 -13.49 13.99
N ASP A 63 0.64 -13.95 13.60
CA ASP A 63 0.32 -15.38 13.51
C ASP A 63 1.22 -16.13 12.50
N GLY A 64 1.65 -15.45 11.44
CA GLY A 64 2.50 -16.02 10.40
C GLY A 64 4.00 -15.98 10.69
N LEU A 65 4.45 -15.28 11.73
CA LEU A 65 5.89 -15.09 12.00
C LEU A 65 6.66 -16.38 12.22
N GLU A 66 6.05 -17.36 12.88
CA GLU A 66 6.72 -18.67 13.13
C GLU A 66 7.08 -19.41 11.84
N ALA A 67 6.24 -19.29 10.84
CA ALA A 67 6.46 -19.90 9.53
C ALA A 67 7.29 -19.03 8.59
N PHE A 68 7.50 -17.76 8.92
CA PHE A 68 8.23 -16.85 8.06
C PHE A 68 9.71 -17.24 7.96
N ARG A 69 10.21 -17.32 6.70
CA ARG A 69 11.63 -17.54 6.39
C ARG A 69 12.05 -16.50 5.36
N GLY A 70 13.06 -15.71 5.69
CA GLY A 70 13.55 -14.65 4.82
C GLY A 70 14.29 -13.56 5.59
N GLY A 71 14.91 -12.63 4.87
CA GLY A 71 15.58 -11.45 5.42
C GLY A 71 14.66 -10.24 5.51
N ALA A 72 15.26 -9.06 5.64
CA ALA A 72 14.55 -7.80 5.80
C ALA A 72 13.68 -7.44 4.59
N ASP A 73 14.22 -7.62 3.37
CA ASP A 73 13.48 -7.32 2.13
C ASP A 73 12.31 -8.28 1.91
N GLU A 74 12.51 -9.56 2.24
CA GLU A 74 11.44 -10.56 2.20
C GLU A 74 10.35 -10.26 3.22
N LEU A 75 10.72 -9.82 4.43
CA LEU A 75 9.76 -9.44 5.47
C LEU A 75 8.91 -8.25 5.03
N ARG A 76 9.55 -7.22 4.47
CA ARG A 76 8.84 -6.07 3.91
C ARG A 76 7.86 -6.50 2.80
N ALA A 77 8.34 -7.24 1.81
CA ALA A 77 7.48 -7.71 0.71
C ALA A 77 6.33 -8.60 1.22
N TRP A 78 6.57 -9.42 2.23
CA TRP A 78 5.56 -10.27 2.84
C TRP A 78 4.47 -9.46 3.55
N LEU A 79 4.83 -8.41 4.31
CA LEU A 79 3.88 -7.50 4.95
C LEU A 79 3.01 -6.78 3.90
N TYR A 80 3.63 -6.21 2.86
CA TYR A 80 2.90 -5.59 1.75
C TYR A 80 1.97 -6.59 1.03
N ARG A 81 2.36 -7.85 0.91
CA ARG A 81 1.51 -8.89 0.35
C ARG A 81 0.27 -9.16 1.21
N ILE A 82 0.42 -9.21 2.54
CA ILE A 82 -0.71 -9.38 3.46
C ILE A 82 -1.64 -8.15 3.36
N ALA A 83 -1.10 -6.94 3.43
CA ALA A 83 -1.85 -5.70 3.33
C ALA A 83 -2.61 -5.57 2.00
N THR A 84 -1.96 -5.86 0.87
CA THR A 84 -2.59 -5.86 -0.45
C THR A 84 -3.75 -6.87 -0.52
N ARG A 85 -3.59 -8.07 0.04
CA ARG A 85 -4.66 -9.09 0.07
C ARG A 85 -5.84 -8.66 0.94
N ALA A 86 -5.59 -8.04 2.10
CA ALA A 86 -6.64 -7.49 2.95
C ALA A 86 -7.45 -6.43 2.19
N ALA A 87 -6.77 -5.45 1.59
CA ALA A 87 -7.41 -4.41 0.79
C ALA A 87 -8.23 -4.98 -0.38
N LEU A 88 -7.68 -5.93 -1.14
CA LEU A 88 -8.39 -6.55 -2.26
C LEU A 88 -9.61 -7.38 -1.82
N THR A 89 -9.55 -7.96 -0.63
CA THR A 89 -10.70 -8.70 -0.06
C THR A 89 -11.84 -7.75 0.28
N LEU A 90 -11.54 -6.59 0.87
CA LEU A 90 -12.53 -5.53 1.14
C LEU A 90 -13.14 -4.99 -0.15
N LEU A 91 -12.32 -4.68 -1.16
CA LEU A 91 -12.82 -4.20 -2.46
C LEU A 91 -13.76 -5.21 -3.13
N ARG A 92 -13.49 -6.52 -3.02
CA ARG A 92 -14.38 -7.57 -3.53
C ARG A 92 -15.70 -7.64 -2.76
N ARG A 93 -15.66 -7.52 -1.44
CA ARG A 93 -16.88 -7.50 -0.59
C ARG A 93 -17.75 -6.29 -0.93
N ARG A 94 -17.16 -5.10 -1.09
CA ARG A 94 -17.89 -3.87 -1.45
C ARG A 94 -18.48 -3.92 -2.85
N ARG A 95 -17.80 -4.49 -3.84
CA ARG A 95 -18.40 -4.69 -5.18
C ARG A 95 -19.67 -5.54 -5.15
N ARG A 96 -19.83 -6.38 -4.15
CA ARG A 96 -21.05 -7.17 -3.95
C ARG A 96 -22.15 -6.42 -3.16
N SER A 97 -21.76 -5.37 -2.43
CA SER A 97 -22.62 -4.75 -1.42
C SER A 97 -23.28 -3.43 -1.86
N LEU A 98 -22.69 -2.59 -2.72
CA LEU A 98 -23.28 -1.28 -3.06
C LEU A 98 -22.63 -0.60 -4.29
N PHE A 99 -23.52 0.01 -5.09
CA PHE A 99 -23.26 1.11 -6.03
C PHE A 99 -22.97 2.42 -5.27
N ALA A 100 -21.91 2.51 -4.48
CA ALA A 100 -21.48 3.79 -3.94
C ALA A 100 -20.67 4.53 -5.01
N SER A 101 -21.00 5.79 -5.28
CA SER A 101 -20.37 6.58 -6.33
C SER A 101 -18.86 6.74 -6.05
N LEU A 102 -18.05 6.30 -6.99
CA LEU A 102 -16.58 6.42 -6.93
C LEU A 102 -16.12 7.89 -6.82
N ASP A 103 -16.95 8.83 -7.24
CA ASP A 103 -16.64 10.28 -7.26
C ASP A 103 -16.65 10.92 -5.86
N GLU A 104 -17.54 10.47 -4.97
CA GLU A 104 -17.65 11.00 -3.61
C GLU A 104 -16.47 10.53 -2.74
N VAL A 105 -16.09 9.29 -2.96
CA VAL A 105 -15.02 8.58 -2.28
C VAL A 105 -13.63 9.06 -2.73
N GLY A 106 -13.47 9.40 -4.01
CA GLY A 106 -12.22 9.97 -4.55
C GLY A 106 -11.94 11.35 -3.97
N ARG A 107 -12.97 12.18 -3.86
CA ARG A 107 -12.85 13.52 -3.25
C ARG A 107 -12.48 13.46 -1.76
N GLU A 108 -13.07 12.54 -1.00
CA GLU A 108 -12.74 12.38 0.42
C GLU A 108 -11.28 11.99 0.64
N LEU A 109 -10.73 11.08 -0.18
CA LEU A 109 -9.32 10.71 -0.10
C LEU A 109 -8.40 11.88 -0.46
N ALA A 110 -8.72 12.61 -1.51
CA ALA A 110 -7.94 13.75 -1.96
C ALA A 110 -7.90 14.85 -0.88
N VAL A 111 -9.03 15.18 -0.27
CA VAL A 111 -9.11 16.18 0.82
C VAL A 111 -8.30 15.73 2.03
N ARG A 112 -8.44 14.48 2.48
CA ARG A 112 -7.71 14.00 3.68
C ARG A 112 -6.21 13.85 3.44
N VAL A 113 -5.77 13.50 2.23
CA VAL A 113 -4.36 13.52 1.87
C VAL A 113 -3.81 14.95 1.89
N ALA A 114 -4.61 15.92 1.46
CA ALA A 114 -4.28 17.34 1.54
C ALA A 114 -4.19 17.83 3.00
N ASP A 115 -5.14 17.44 3.86
CA ASP A 115 -5.17 17.82 5.29
C ASP A 115 -3.93 17.29 6.05
N GLU A 116 -3.47 16.07 5.73
CA GLU A 116 -2.25 15.52 6.36
C GLU A 116 -0.93 16.07 5.78
N ALA A 117 -0.95 16.55 4.54
CA ALA A 117 0.21 17.20 3.91
C ALA A 117 0.38 18.67 4.34
N GLY A 118 -0.61 19.26 5.03
CA GLY A 118 -0.62 20.63 5.49
C GLY A 118 -1.22 21.62 4.47
N PRO A 119 -1.34 22.92 4.83
CA PRO A 119 -2.02 23.92 4.01
C PRO A 119 -1.36 24.21 2.65
N ASP A 120 -0.11 23.80 2.47
CA ASP A 120 0.64 23.85 1.21
C ASP A 120 0.56 22.51 0.44
N ALA A 121 -0.40 21.66 0.78
CA ALA A 121 -0.62 20.44 0.01
C ALA A 121 -0.89 20.82 -1.44
N ASP A 122 0.09 20.54 -2.25
CA ASP A 122 0.12 20.89 -3.65
C ASP A 122 -1.14 20.33 -4.33
N ARG A 123 -1.97 21.22 -4.91
CA ARG A 123 -3.15 20.85 -5.70
C ARG A 123 -2.80 19.77 -6.76
N ALA A 124 -1.54 19.73 -7.19
CA ALA A 124 -1.03 18.71 -8.07
C ALA A 124 -1.02 17.32 -7.43
N LEU A 125 -0.69 17.21 -6.13
CA LEU A 125 -0.71 15.93 -5.41
C LEU A 125 -2.14 15.39 -5.24
N VAL A 126 -3.09 16.26 -4.93
CA VAL A 126 -4.52 15.91 -4.85
C VAL A 126 -5.01 15.37 -6.19
N ARG A 127 -4.75 16.11 -7.29
CA ARG A 127 -5.10 15.69 -8.66
C ARG A 127 -4.44 14.37 -9.06
N LEU A 128 -3.19 14.14 -8.65
CA LEU A 128 -2.51 12.87 -8.90
C LEU A 128 -3.22 11.71 -8.20
N HIS A 129 -3.62 11.88 -6.92
CA HIS A 129 -4.34 10.83 -6.19
C HIS A 129 -5.70 10.52 -6.82
N GLU A 130 -6.47 11.55 -7.22
CA GLU A 130 -7.73 11.38 -7.94
C GLU A 130 -7.53 10.60 -9.25
N ALA A 131 -6.56 11.01 -10.06
CA ALA A 131 -6.24 10.35 -11.31
C ALA A 131 -5.81 8.88 -11.11
N VAL A 132 -5.06 8.59 -10.05
CA VAL A 132 -4.64 7.21 -9.71
C VAL A 132 -5.84 6.33 -9.35
N LEU A 133 -6.86 6.86 -8.66
CA LEU A 133 -8.06 6.10 -8.32
C LEU A 133 -8.85 5.64 -9.55
N GLU A 134 -8.76 6.37 -10.65
CA GLU A 134 -9.43 6.01 -11.91
C GLU A 134 -8.67 5.00 -12.76
N LEU A 135 -7.42 4.68 -12.39
CA LEU A 135 -6.67 3.63 -13.08
C LEU A 135 -7.33 2.26 -12.91
N PRO A 136 -7.29 1.40 -13.94
CA PRO A 136 -7.63 -0.02 -13.79
C PRO A 136 -6.86 -0.64 -12.63
N LEU A 137 -7.50 -1.46 -11.81
CA LEU A 137 -6.95 -1.99 -10.56
C LEU A 137 -5.53 -2.56 -10.69
N LYS A 138 -5.24 -3.30 -11.76
CA LYS A 138 -3.91 -3.87 -12.01
C LYS A 138 -2.84 -2.79 -12.20
N GLN A 139 -3.15 -1.72 -12.92
CA GLN A 139 -2.26 -0.58 -13.14
C GLN A 139 -2.09 0.22 -11.85
N ARG A 140 -3.19 0.48 -11.12
CA ARG A 140 -3.18 1.19 -9.83
C ARG A 140 -2.33 0.48 -8.78
N LEU A 141 -2.44 -0.86 -8.65
CA LEU A 141 -1.62 -1.65 -7.74
C LEU A 141 -0.12 -1.50 -8.02
N VAL A 142 0.28 -1.67 -9.27
CA VAL A 142 1.69 -1.56 -9.65
C VAL A 142 2.19 -0.13 -9.48
N PHE A 143 1.38 0.87 -9.86
CA PHE A 143 1.74 2.28 -9.70
C PHE A 143 1.95 2.63 -8.22
N ASN A 144 1.01 2.28 -7.35
CA ASN A 144 1.12 2.56 -5.92
C ASN A 144 2.38 1.93 -5.30
N LEU A 145 2.60 0.64 -5.54
CA LEU A 145 3.77 -0.08 -5.00
C LEU A 145 5.10 0.47 -5.52
N ARG A 146 5.14 0.93 -6.79
CA ARG A 146 6.37 1.44 -7.39
C ARG A 146 6.63 2.89 -7.08
N TYR A 147 5.60 3.75 -7.15
CA TYR A 147 5.76 5.21 -7.04
C TYR A 147 5.68 5.69 -5.59
N PHE A 148 4.63 5.29 -4.85
CA PHE A 148 4.43 5.76 -3.48
C PHE A 148 5.18 4.93 -2.44
N ASP A 149 5.26 3.62 -2.63
CA ASP A 149 5.89 2.70 -1.68
C ASP A 149 7.36 2.41 -2.05
N ASP A 150 7.86 2.97 -3.17
CA ASP A 150 9.24 2.86 -3.70
C ASP A 150 9.81 1.43 -3.71
N LEU A 151 8.97 0.44 -4.04
CA LEU A 151 9.38 -0.94 -4.08
C LEU A 151 10.01 -1.31 -5.44
N PRO A 152 11.10 -2.09 -5.46
CA PRO A 152 11.67 -2.60 -6.70
C PRO A 152 10.75 -3.65 -7.35
N TYR A 153 10.81 -3.79 -8.68
CA TYR A 153 9.94 -4.73 -9.41
C TYR A 153 10.04 -6.17 -8.92
N ALA A 154 11.21 -6.60 -8.48
CA ALA A 154 11.40 -7.93 -7.87
C ALA A 154 10.55 -8.13 -6.60
N ALA A 155 10.43 -7.10 -5.74
CA ALA A 155 9.56 -7.13 -4.57
C ALA A 155 8.08 -7.10 -4.99
N ILE A 156 7.70 -6.23 -5.94
CA ILE A 156 6.32 -6.15 -6.46
C ILE A 156 5.89 -7.48 -7.10
N ALA A 157 6.81 -8.16 -7.81
CA ALA A 157 6.56 -9.48 -8.39
C ALA A 157 6.20 -10.51 -7.31
N ARG A 158 6.91 -10.51 -6.19
CA ARG A 158 6.62 -11.37 -5.02
C ARG A 158 5.28 -11.01 -4.35
N ILE A 159 4.98 -9.70 -4.24
CA ILE A 159 3.72 -9.22 -3.63
C ILE A 159 2.51 -9.63 -4.47
N LEU A 160 2.55 -9.36 -5.77
CA LEU A 160 1.41 -9.54 -6.69
C LEU A 160 1.36 -10.93 -7.36
N GLY A 161 2.42 -11.74 -7.26
CA GLY A 161 2.52 -13.04 -7.93
C GLY A 161 2.56 -12.92 -9.46
N GLN A 162 3.20 -11.88 -9.99
CA GLN A 162 3.28 -11.60 -11.42
C GLN A 162 4.73 -11.49 -11.88
N ARG A 163 4.98 -11.68 -13.18
CA ARG A 163 6.30 -11.51 -13.79
C ARG A 163 6.68 -10.04 -13.84
N GLU A 164 7.94 -9.71 -13.58
CA GLU A 164 8.43 -8.32 -13.62
C GLU A 164 8.14 -7.62 -14.95
N GLN A 165 8.27 -8.32 -16.07
CA GLN A 165 7.97 -7.76 -17.40
C GLN A 165 6.51 -7.28 -17.48
N THR A 166 5.55 -8.05 -16.97
CA THR A 166 4.14 -7.67 -16.92
C THR A 166 3.93 -6.43 -16.05
N LEU A 167 4.65 -6.35 -14.92
CA LEU A 167 4.58 -5.20 -14.03
C LEU A 167 5.13 -3.92 -14.67
N LYS A 168 6.27 -4.01 -15.37
CA LYS A 168 6.85 -2.89 -16.12
C LYS A 168 5.89 -2.35 -17.18
N VAL A 169 5.22 -3.24 -17.92
CA VAL A 169 4.21 -2.87 -18.91
C VAL A 169 3.00 -2.19 -18.25
N ASN A 170 2.47 -2.75 -17.16
CA ASN A 170 1.35 -2.16 -16.42
C ASN A 170 1.72 -0.79 -15.83
N TYR A 171 2.94 -0.62 -15.32
CA TYR A 171 3.44 0.65 -14.82
C TYR A 171 3.54 1.70 -15.93
N HIS A 172 4.11 1.31 -17.08
CA HIS A 172 4.20 2.19 -18.24
C HIS A 172 2.82 2.71 -18.67
N TYR A 173 1.85 1.82 -18.84
CA TYR A 173 0.47 2.23 -19.17
C TYR A 173 -0.19 3.09 -18.10
N ALA A 174 0.09 2.84 -16.83
CA ALA A 174 -0.40 3.69 -15.75
C ALA A 174 0.15 5.11 -15.89
N VAL A 175 1.46 5.25 -16.08
CA VAL A 175 2.13 6.56 -16.24
C VAL A 175 1.60 7.32 -17.44
N GLU A 176 1.44 6.68 -18.61
CA GLU A 176 0.92 7.33 -19.82
C GLU A 176 -0.52 7.84 -19.63
N LYS A 177 -1.38 7.05 -19.00
CA LYS A 177 -2.75 7.48 -18.67
C LYS A 177 -2.76 8.67 -17.70
N LEU A 178 -1.91 8.63 -16.67
CA LEU A 178 -1.81 9.73 -15.71
C LEU A 178 -1.31 11.02 -16.36
N LYS A 179 -0.28 10.94 -17.22
CA LYS A 179 0.20 12.10 -17.98
C LYS A 179 -0.91 12.74 -18.83
N THR A 180 -1.62 11.91 -19.61
CA THR A 180 -2.73 12.39 -20.45
C THR A 180 -3.81 13.06 -19.59
N LYS A 181 -4.17 12.46 -18.46
CA LYS A 181 -5.23 12.96 -17.60
C LYS A 181 -4.85 14.26 -16.90
N LEU A 182 -3.62 14.34 -16.38
CA LEU A 182 -3.14 15.55 -15.70
C LEU A 182 -2.95 16.72 -16.65
N ALA A 183 -2.51 16.47 -17.90
CA ALA A 183 -2.39 17.50 -18.93
C ALA A 183 -3.74 18.04 -19.44
N SER A 184 -4.82 17.27 -19.37
CA SER A 184 -6.15 17.71 -19.82
C SER A 184 -6.87 18.63 -18.81
N HIS A 185 -6.28 18.88 -17.66
CA HIS A 185 -6.81 19.74 -16.58
C HIS A 185 -5.98 21.04 -16.38
N GLU A 186 -5.04 21.33 -17.25
CA GLU A 186 -4.39 22.64 -17.41
C GLU A 186 -5.15 23.50 -18.43
#